data_d4df4a2ff5f86ce7597f24eb34f3d253
#
_entry.id   d4df4a2ff5f86ce7597f24eb34f3d253
#
_cell.length_a   1.000
_cell.length_b   1.000
_cell.length_c   1.000
_cell.angle_alpha   90.00
_cell.angle_beta   90.00
_cell.angle_gamma   90.00
#
_symmetry.space_group_name_H-M   'P 1'
#
loop_
_entity.id
_entity.type
_entity.pdbx_description
1 polymer ?
#
loop_
_entity_poly.entity_id
_entity_poly.type
_entity_poly.pdbx_seq_one_letter_code
_entity_poly.pdbx_strand_id
1 'polypeptide(L)'
;MTRFTRSAAAVSASAVALLMAACTTAPTPTAATSATAPQAVTVRFAAQIKGQPFACGQSYASVGTTRSTVTPSDYRFYVSDVSLVDEAGRAVPVTLAQDGVWQLDNIALLDFENGSGPCRNGTTGINTEVRGSVPAGRYVGLRFTLGVPFARNHGDPTVAPSPLNLTAMFWNWQGGYKFVKFDTATAGQPATVAPPHP
;
A
#
# COMPACT_ATOMS: atom_id res chain seq x y z
N MET A 1 85.03 44.57 24.43
CA MET A 1 85.34 45.99 24.13
C MET A 1 84.24 46.53 23.25
N THR A 2 83.75 47.58 23.68
CA THR A 2 83.05 48.77 23.11
C THR A 2 81.53 48.70 23.07
N ARG A 3 80.99 49.44 24.02
CA ARG A 3 79.58 49.90 24.11
C ARG A 3 79.29 50.88 22.95
N PHE A 4 78.11 50.88 22.52
CA PHE A 4 77.41 52.09 22.03
C PHE A 4 75.97 52.12 22.36
N THR A 5 75.59 52.98 23.26
CA THR A 5 74.29 53.46 23.61
C THR A 5 73.80 54.44 22.55
N ARG A 6 72.52 54.33 22.09
CA ARG A 6 71.80 55.54 21.59
C ARG A 6 70.32 55.45 21.94
N SER A 7 69.94 56.42 22.72
CA SER A 7 68.57 56.84 22.99
C SER A 7 67.92 57.39 21.74
N ALA A 8 66.62 57.25 21.57
CA ALA A 8 65.76 58.36 21.23
C ALA A 8 64.28 57.93 21.01
N ALA A 9 63.53 58.68 21.65
CA ALA A 9 62.29 59.38 21.26
C ALA A 9 60.99 58.59 21.13
N ALA A 10 60.13 58.85 22.11
CA ALA A 10 58.73 58.60 22.11
C ALA A 10 57.98 59.44 21.11
N VAL A 11 57.15 58.82 20.26
CA VAL A 11 56.13 59.51 19.49
C VAL A 11 54.79 58.92 19.87
N SER A 12 54.00 59.71 20.58
CA SER A 12 52.63 59.42 20.94
C SER A 12 51.71 59.52 19.70
N ALA A 13 51.15 58.41 19.26
CA ALA A 13 50.06 58.39 18.26
C ALA A 13 48.78 58.03 18.96
N SER A 14 47.90 59.01 19.08
CA SER A 14 46.54 58.84 19.57
C SER A 14 45.73 58.08 18.51
N ALA A 15 45.38 56.81 18.78
CA ALA A 15 44.47 56.03 17.94
C ALA A 15 43.03 56.25 18.41
N VAL A 16 42.25 56.93 17.56
CA VAL A 16 40.80 57.04 17.69
C VAL A 16 40.19 55.68 17.32
N ALA A 17 39.67 54.96 18.28
CA ALA A 17 38.94 53.71 18.07
C ALA A 17 37.51 54.06 17.62
N LEU A 18 37.19 53.88 16.34
CA LEU A 18 35.80 53.85 15.84
C LEU A 18 35.19 52.48 16.28
N LEU A 19 34.25 52.50 17.21
CA LEU A 19 33.39 51.35 17.50
C LEU A 19 32.34 51.23 16.37
N MET A 20 32.56 50.33 15.45
CA MET A 20 31.51 49.84 14.55
C MET A 20 30.62 48.88 15.31
N ALA A 21 29.42 49.31 15.69
CA ALA A 21 28.37 48.44 16.19
C ALA A 21 27.84 47.57 15.04
N ALA A 22 28.35 46.36 14.91
CA ALA A 22 27.76 45.35 14.00
C ALA A 22 26.46 44.83 14.62
N CYS A 23 25.32 45.26 14.10
CA CYS A 23 24.03 44.63 14.35
C CYS A 23 24.05 43.23 13.73
N THR A 24 24.42 42.21 14.48
CA THR A 24 24.18 40.82 14.11
C THR A 24 22.70 40.52 14.29
N THR A 25 21.93 40.57 13.21
CA THR A 25 20.59 39.99 13.18
C THR A 25 20.74 38.46 13.32
N ALA A 26 20.45 37.95 14.49
CA ALA A 26 20.36 36.53 14.70
C ALA A 26 19.26 35.96 13.79
N PRO A 27 19.47 34.83 13.06
CA PRO A 27 18.41 34.22 12.30
C PRO A 27 17.33 33.78 13.27
N THR A 28 16.11 34.24 13.03
CA THR A 28 14.91 33.79 13.74
C THR A 28 14.83 32.26 13.55
N PRO A 29 14.75 31.45 14.63
CA PRO A 29 14.59 30.01 14.48
C PRO A 29 13.26 29.77 13.73
N THR A 30 13.36 29.28 12.49
CA THR A 30 12.22 28.76 11.76
C THR A 30 11.65 27.66 12.62
N ALA A 31 10.42 27.86 13.12
CA ALA A 31 9.70 26.85 13.87
C ALA A 31 9.65 25.57 13.02
N ALA A 32 10.40 24.55 13.41
CA ALA A 32 10.28 23.24 12.80
C ALA A 32 8.84 22.79 13.04
N THR A 33 8.04 22.77 11.98
CA THR A 33 6.70 22.16 12.02
C THR A 33 6.92 20.73 12.46
N SER A 34 6.53 20.40 13.68
CA SER A 34 6.57 19.02 14.18
C SER A 34 5.75 18.17 13.22
N ALA A 35 6.40 17.39 12.38
CA ALA A 35 5.73 16.43 11.54
C ALA A 35 4.97 15.50 12.48
N THR A 36 3.64 15.59 12.48
CA THR A 36 2.79 14.69 13.26
C THR A 36 3.09 13.26 12.84
N ALA A 37 3.33 12.38 13.81
CA ALA A 37 3.66 10.98 13.53
C ALA A 37 2.60 10.33 12.63
N PRO A 38 3.00 9.46 11.69
CA PRO A 38 2.05 8.73 10.86
C PRO A 38 1.04 7.97 11.72
N GLN A 39 -0.23 7.96 11.30
CA GLN A 39 -1.26 7.15 11.94
C GLN A 39 -1.37 5.79 11.26
N ALA A 40 -1.51 4.73 12.04
CA ALA A 40 -1.77 3.39 11.56
C ALA A 40 -3.18 3.32 10.96
N VAL A 41 -3.32 2.56 9.87
CA VAL A 41 -4.59 2.31 9.20
C VAL A 41 -4.76 0.83 8.90
N THR A 42 -5.98 0.33 9.07
CA THR A 42 -6.40 -1.01 8.66
C THR A 42 -7.69 -0.89 7.87
N VAL A 43 -7.63 -1.30 6.61
CA VAL A 43 -8.81 -1.40 5.73
C VAL A 43 -9.28 -2.85 5.75
N ARG A 44 -10.52 -3.09 6.20
CA ARG A 44 -11.09 -4.44 6.28
C ARG A 44 -12.04 -4.69 5.12
N PHE A 45 -11.93 -5.88 4.55
CA PHE A 45 -12.78 -6.40 3.49
C PHE A 45 -13.61 -7.57 4.01
N ALA A 46 -14.83 -7.68 3.54
CA ALA A 46 -15.72 -8.80 3.87
C ALA A 46 -16.26 -9.42 2.57
N ALA A 47 -16.00 -10.70 2.39
CA ALA A 47 -16.54 -11.44 1.27
C ALA A 47 -17.95 -11.94 1.59
N GLN A 48 -18.88 -11.71 0.66
CA GLN A 48 -20.28 -12.13 0.81
C GLN A 48 -20.84 -12.66 -0.51
N ILE A 49 -21.71 -13.66 -0.42
CA ILE A 49 -22.51 -14.13 -1.54
C ILE A 49 -23.99 -13.94 -1.15
N LYS A 50 -24.70 -13.10 -1.89
CA LYS A 50 -26.11 -12.74 -1.57
C LYS A 50 -26.30 -12.24 -0.12
N GLY A 51 -25.37 -11.43 0.38
CA GLY A 51 -25.45 -10.91 1.74
C GLY A 51 -25.08 -11.91 2.86
N GLN A 52 -24.77 -13.15 2.53
CA GLN A 52 -24.28 -14.14 3.49
C GLN A 52 -22.73 -14.19 3.46
N PRO A 53 -22.06 -14.35 4.60
CA PRO A 53 -20.61 -14.50 4.63
C PRO A 53 -20.12 -15.62 3.70
N PHE A 54 -19.02 -15.37 3.00
CA PHE A 54 -18.34 -16.38 2.21
C PHE A 54 -17.76 -17.47 3.13
N ALA A 55 -17.94 -18.74 2.75
CA ALA A 55 -17.27 -19.86 3.38
C ALA A 55 -17.01 -20.97 2.35
N CYS A 56 -15.84 -21.59 2.43
CA CYS A 56 -15.49 -22.74 1.59
C CYS A 56 -16.46 -23.90 1.81
N GLY A 57 -17.02 -24.42 0.71
CA GLY A 57 -17.95 -25.56 0.77
C GLY A 57 -19.38 -25.23 1.18
N GLN A 58 -19.67 -24.01 1.57
CA GLN A 58 -21.05 -23.57 1.77
C GLN A 58 -21.74 -23.37 0.43
N SER A 59 -22.96 -23.91 0.27
CA SER A 59 -23.77 -23.69 -0.92
C SER A 59 -24.73 -22.52 -0.72
N TYR A 60 -24.79 -21.63 -1.71
CA TYR A 60 -25.62 -20.44 -1.74
C TYR A 60 -26.68 -20.59 -2.83
N ALA A 61 -27.94 -20.67 -2.43
CA ALA A 61 -29.04 -20.88 -3.36
C ALA A 61 -29.51 -19.58 -4.03
N SER A 62 -30.06 -19.72 -5.24
CA SER A 62 -30.70 -18.64 -6.01
C SER A 62 -29.76 -17.45 -6.28
N VAL A 63 -28.50 -17.72 -6.64
CA VAL A 63 -27.50 -16.71 -6.98
C VAL A 63 -27.64 -16.32 -8.45
N GLY A 64 -27.56 -15.03 -8.71
CA GLY A 64 -27.62 -14.43 -10.06
C GLY A 64 -28.99 -14.56 -10.74
N THR A 65 -29.03 -14.20 -12.01
CA THR A 65 -30.26 -14.21 -12.85
C THR A 65 -30.78 -15.61 -13.14
N THR A 66 -29.88 -16.58 -13.18
CA THR A 66 -30.19 -18.00 -13.41
C THR A 66 -30.67 -18.73 -12.14
N ARG A 67 -30.68 -18.05 -10.98
CA ARG A 67 -31.03 -18.63 -9.68
C ARG A 67 -30.26 -19.91 -9.35
N SER A 68 -29.02 -19.98 -9.78
CA SER A 68 -28.16 -21.14 -9.56
C SER A 68 -27.83 -21.33 -8.10
N THR A 69 -27.56 -22.58 -7.69
CA THR A 69 -26.85 -22.86 -6.44
C THR A 69 -25.36 -22.76 -6.72
N VAL A 70 -24.64 -21.96 -5.94
CA VAL A 70 -23.20 -21.70 -6.08
C VAL A 70 -22.48 -22.22 -4.85
N THR A 71 -21.44 -23.03 -5.06
CA THR A 71 -20.55 -23.52 -4.00
C THR A 71 -19.14 -23.02 -4.34
N PRO A 72 -18.60 -22.02 -3.62
CA PRO A 72 -17.29 -21.47 -3.93
C PRO A 72 -16.16 -22.42 -3.54
N SER A 73 -15.10 -22.38 -4.34
CA SER A 73 -13.86 -23.13 -4.13
C SER A 73 -12.59 -22.28 -4.15
N ASP A 74 -12.72 -20.99 -4.39
CA ASP A 74 -11.64 -20.00 -4.27
C ASP A 74 -12.23 -18.59 -4.24
N TYR A 75 -11.67 -17.68 -3.46
CA TYR A 75 -11.92 -16.26 -3.58
C TYR A 75 -10.73 -15.44 -3.10
N ARG A 76 -9.97 -14.94 -4.04
CA ARG A 76 -8.78 -14.11 -3.82
C ARG A 76 -8.73 -12.98 -4.82
N PHE A 77 -8.15 -11.85 -4.42
CA PHE A 77 -7.85 -10.76 -5.35
C PHE A 77 -6.71 -9.87 -4.85
N TYR A 78 -6.01 -9.27 -5.79
CA TYR A 78 -5.00 -8.27 -5.49
C TYR A 78 -5.61 -6.88 -5.47
N VAL A 79 -5.14 -6.06 -4.54
CA VAL A 79 -5.32 -4.61 -4.55
C VAL A 79 -3.95 -3.94 -4.56
N SER A 80 -3.86 -2.81 -5.25
CA SER A 80 -2.64 -2.01 -5.30
C SER A 80 -2.98 -0.52 -5.21
N ASP A 81 -1.96 0.31 -4.96
CA ASP A 81 -2.07 1.77 -4.89
C ASP A 81 -3.17 2.24 -3.93
N VAL A 82 -3.28 1.55 -2.80
CA VAL A 82 -4.29 1.88 -1.78
C VAL A 82 -4.04 3.28 -1.24
N SER A 83 -5.06 4.11 -1.25
CA SER A 83 -5.02 5.50 -0.80
C SER A 83 -6.25 5.84 0.01
N LEU A 84 -6.10 6.66 1.02
CA LEU A 84 -7.22 7.30 1.68
C LEU A 84 -7.50 8.66 1.05
N VAL A 85 -8.78 9.05 1.00
CA VAL A 85 -9.19 10.34 0.46
C VAL A 85 -9.46 11.28 1.61
N ASP A 86 -8.79 12.43 1.62
CA ASP A 86 -8.98 13.46 2.64
C ASP A 86 -10.25 14.31 2.41
N GLU A 87 -10.57 15.20 3.34
CA GLU A 87 -11.75 16.08 3.25
C GLU A 87 -11.69 17.05 2.06
N ALA A 88 -10.51 17.30 1.48
CA ALA A 88 -10.34 18.10 0.28
C ALA A 88 -10.43 17.29 -1.01
N GLY A 89 -10.71 15.98 -0.94
CA GLY A 89 -10.81 15.08 -2.08
C GLY A 89 -9.46 14.60 -2.62
N ARG A 90 -8.36 14.84 -1.92
CA ARG A 90 -7.02 14.42 -2.35
C ARG A 90 -6.77 12.96 -1.93
N ALA A 91 -6.25 12.16 -2.85
CA ALA A 91 -5.80 10.81 -2.55
C ALA A 91 -4.43 10.86 -1.84
N VAL A 92 -4.36 10.31 -0.64
CA VAL A 92 -3.15 10.19 0.17
C VAL A 92 -2.75 8.72 0.20
N PRO A 93 -1.61 8.34 -0.39
CA PRO A 93 -1.17 6.94 -0.45
C PRO A 93 -0.99 6.34 0.95
N VAL A 94 -1.43 5.09 1.10
CA VAL A 94 -1.14 4.27 2.27
C VAL A 94 0.22 3.62 2.07
N THR A 95 1.17 3.87 2.98
CA THR A 95 2.40 3.08 3.03
C THR A 95 2.07 1.74 3.65
N LEU A 96 2.05 0.68 2.84
CA LEU A 96 1.67 -0.65 3.32
C LEU A 96 2.71 -1.23 4.28
N ALA A 97 2.23 -1.92 5.30
CA ALA A 97 3.09 -2.74 6.15
C ALA A 97 3.68 -3.89 5.32
N GLN A 98 4.99 -4.09 5.41
CA GLN A 98 5.68 -5.16 4.66
C GLN A 98 5.74 -6.40 5.54
N ASP A 99 4.68 -7.23 5.50
CA ASP A 99 4.55 -8.39 6.39
C ASP A 99 5.23 -9.67 5.85
N GLY A 100 5.71 -9.63 4.61
CA GLY A 100 6.42 -10.74 3.96
C GLY A 100 5.51 -11.93 3.59
N VAL A 101 4.20 -11.79 3.74
CA VAL A 101 3.21 -12.83 3.43
C VAL A 101 2.11 -12.31 2.51
N TRP A 102 1.43 -11.24 2.90
CA TRP A 102 0.24 -10.72 2.22
C TRP A 102 0.45 -9.38 1.53
N GLN A 103 1.49 -8.64 1.92
CA GLN A 103 1.75 -7.29 1.43
C GLN A 103 3.21 -7.15 0.98
N LEU A 104 3.38 -6.58 -0.22
CA LEU A 104 4.67 -6.33 -0.87
C LEU A 104 4.61 -4.98 -1.58
N ASP A 105 5.51 -4.08 -1.22
CA ASP A 105 5.57 -2.71 -1.77
C ASP A 105 4.20 -2.01 -1.65
N ASN A 106 3.52 -1.76 -2.77
CA ASN A 106 2.19 -1.16 -2.83
C ASN A 106 1.08 -2.17 -3.19
N ILE A 107 1.35 -3.47 -3.09
CA ILE A 107 0.42 -4.55 -3.46
C ILE A 107 0.02 -5.32 -2.20
N ALA A 108 -1.27 -5.69 -2.11
CA ALA A 108 -1.77 -6.61 -1.11
C ALA A 108 -2.65 -7.69 -1.75
N LEU A 109 -2.53 -8.93 -1.26
CA LEU A 109 -3.44 -10.02 -1.60
C LEU A 109 -4.49 -10.17 -0.50
N LEU A 110 -5.76 -10.06 -0.88
CA LEU A 110 -6.90 -10.45 -0.07
C LEU A 110 -7.21 -11.92 -0.37
N ASP A 111 -7.31 -12.74 0.68
CA ASP A 111 -7.55 -14.17 0.59
C ASP A 111 -8.65 -14.57 1.57
N PHE A 112 -9.78 -15.01 1.05
CA PHE A 112 -10.96 -15.37 1.84
C PHE A 112 -11.15 -16.89 1.94
N GLU A 113 -10.34 -17.66 1.24
CA GLU A 113 -10.37 -19.13 1.30
C GLU A 113 -9.35 -19.63 2.35
N ASN A 114 -9.53 -20.84 2.85
CA ASN A 114 -8.75 -21.39 3.95
C ASN A 114 -8.15 -22.77 3.65
N GLY A 115 -8.07 -23.16 2.38
CA GLY A 115 -7.56 -24.46 1.96
C GLY A 115 -8.43 -25.66 2.34
N SER A 116 -9.63 -25.46 2.93
CA SER A 116 -10.48 -26.55 3.38
C SER A 116 -11.52 -26.97 2.33
N GLY A 117 -11.99 -28.21 2.41
CA GLY A 117 -13.07 -28.73 1.57
C GLY A 117 -12.80 -28.52 0.07
N PRO A 118 -13.70 -27.86 -0.68
CA PRO A 118 -13.51 -27.57 -2.10
C PRO A 118 -12.40 -26.53 -2.35
N CYS A 119 -11.97 -25.75 -1.35
CA CYS A 119 -10.86 -24.79 -1.44
C CYS A 119 -9.47 -25.44 -1.26
N ARG A 120 -9.35 -26.76 -1.35
CA ARG A 120 -8.11 -27.52 -1.10
C ARG A 120 -6.89 -27.12 -1.96
N ASN A 121 -7.10 -26.39 -3.05
CA ASN A 121 -6.02 -25.86 -3.90
C ASN A 121 -5.57 -24.45 -3.49
N GLY A 122 -6.10 -23.94 -2.41
CA GLY A 122 -5.77 -22.64 -1.84
C GLY A 122 -4.70 -22.73 -0.76
N THR A 123 -4.65 -21.69 0.07
CA THR A 123 -3.75 -21.59 1.21
C THR A 123 -4.52 -21.79 2.51
N THR A 124 -3.84 -22.21 3.57
CA THR A 124 -4.50 -22.34 4.90
C THR A 124 -4.65 -20.99 5.60
N GLY A 125 -3.88 -19.98 5.18
CA GLY A 125 -3.95 -18.65 5.73
C GLY A 125 -5.05 -17.84 5.07
N ILE A 126 -5.70 -16.96 5.84
CA ILE A 126 -6.71 -16.02 5.38
C ILE A 126 -6.15 -14.61 5.58
N ASN A 127 -6.39 -13.73 4.62
CA ASN A 127 -6.14 -12.30 4.76
C ASN A 127 -7.34 -11.48 4.28
N THR A 128 -8.00 -10.81 5.21
CA THR A 128 -9.17 -9.97 4.93
C THR A 128 -8.90 -8.50 5.12
N GLU A 129 -7.63 -8.09 5.28
CA GLU A 129 -7.32 -6.70 5.57
C GLU A 129 -6.04 -6.21 4.89
N VAL A 130 -6.00 -4.92 4.66
CA VAL A 130 -4.80 -4.18 4.24
C VAL A 130 -4.38 -3.28 5.38
N ARG A 131 -3.12 -3.38 5.79
CA ARG A 131 -2.52 -2.62 6.89
C ARG A 131 -1.44 -1.69 6.38
N GLY A 132 -1.34 -0.54 7.01
CA GLY A 132 -0.30 0.41 6.66
C GLY A 132 -0.35 1.65 7.53
N SER A 133 0.22 2.72 7.01
CA SER A 133 0.20 4.03 7.66
C SER A 133 0.00 5.15 6.66
N VAL A 134 -0.54 6.25 7.14
CA VAL A 134 -0.71 7.51 6.39
C VAL A 134 -0.27 8.68 7.28
N PRO A 135 0.03 9.86 6.72
CA PRO A 135 0.16 11.08 7.53
C PRO A 135 -1.05 11.26 8.43
N ALA A 136 -0.86 11.79 9.64
CA ALA A 136 -1.97 12.06 10.53
C ALA A 136 -2.95 13.05 9.91
N GLY A 137 -4.25 12.75 9.95
CA GLY A 137 -5.27 13.55 9.31
C GLY A 137 -6.66 12.93 9.40
N ARG A 138 -7.64 13.62 8.82
CA ARG A 138 -9.00 13.10 8.64
C ARG A 138 -9.18 12.61 7.22
N TYR A 139 -9.74 11.41 7.10
CA TYR A 139 -9.99 10.75 5.82
C TYR A 139 -11.45 10.34 5.73
N VAL A 140 -12.06 10.55 4.58
CA VAL A 140 -13.48 10.36 4.32
C VAL A 140 -13.77 9.33 3.23
N GLY A 141 -12.70 8.80 2.59
CA GLY A 141 -12.85 7.83 1.52
C GLY A 141 -11.66 6.90 1.37
N LEU A 142 -11.88 5.85 0.58
CA LEU A 142 -10.90 4.84 0.21
C LEU A 142 -10.82 4.76 -1.31
N ARG A 143 -9.62 4.62 -1.84
CA ARG A 143 -9.32 4.38 -3.25
C ARG A 143 -8.26 3.31 -3.39
N PHE A 144 -8.41 2.41 -4.35
CA PHE A 144 -7.40 1.42 -4.70
C PHE A 144 -7.56 0.99 -6.16
N THR A 145 -6.54 0.35 -6.70
CA THR A 145 -6.57 -0.35 -7.98
C THR A 145 -6.80 -1.84 -7.73
N LEU A 146 -7.74 -2.45 -8.45
CA LEU A 146 -7.92 -3.89 -8.43
C LEU A 146 -6.88 -4.53 -9.35
N GLY A 147 -5.99 -5.34 -8.80
CA GLY A 147 -4.97 -6.06 -9.55
C GLY A 147 -3.54 -5.75 -9.15
N VAL A 148 -2.61 -6.25 -9.98
CA VAL A 148 -1.17 -6.08 -9.85
C VAL A 148 -0.71 -4.99 -10.82
N PRO A 149 0.11 -4.00 -10.41
CA PRO A 149 0.62 -2.98 -11.31
C PRO A 149 1.37 -3.57 -12.51
N PHE A 150 1.23 -2.93 -13.68
CA PHE A 150 1.80 -3.42 -14.94
C PHE A 150 3.29 -3.79 -14.83
N ALA A 151 4.08 -2.98 -14.13
CA ALA A 151 5.51 -3.22 -13.94
C ALA A 151 5.84 -4.56 -13.22
N ARG A 152 4.88 -5.13 -12.49
CA ARG A 152 5.01 -6.41 -11.75
C ARG A 152 4.18 -7.53 -12.35
N ASN A 153 3.20 -7.20 -13.22
CA ASN A 153 2.18 -8.15 -13.67
C ASN A 153 2.72 -9.34 -14.50
N HIS A 154 3.86 -9.16 -15.16
CA HIS A 154 4.45 -10.18 -16.03
C HIS A 154 5.75 -10.78 -15.47
N GLY A 155 6.02 -10.57 -14.17
CA GLY A 155 7.16 -11.15 -13.48
C GLY A 155 7.02 -12.66 -13.30
N ASP A 156 8.15 -13.35 -13.07
CA ASP A 156 8.16 -14.79 -12.81
C ASP A 156 7.71 -15.08 -11.36
N PRO A 157 6.55 -15.74 -11.15
CA PRO A 157 6.05 -16.04 -9.82
C PRO A 157 6.91 -17.04 -9.05
N THR A 158 7.76 -17.82 -9.74
CA THR A 158 8.59 -18.84 -9.08
C THR A 158 9.75 -18.23 -8.27
N VAL A 159 10.12 -17.00 -8.57
CA VAL A 159 11.20 -16.25 -7.89
C VAL A 159 10.70 -14.98 -7.23
N ALA A 160 9.42 -14.65 -7.41
CA ALA A 160 8.83 -13.46 -6.81
C ALA A 160 8.70 -13.62 -5.29
N PRO A 161 8.85 -12.55 -4.49
CA PRO A 161 8.51 -12.58 -3.09
C PRO A 161 6.99 -12.67 -2.88
N SER A 162 6.57 -13.21 -1.72
CA SER A 162 5.15 -13.26 -1.34
C SER A 162 4.56 -11.83 -1.29
N PRO A 163 3.29 -11.66 -1.71
CA PRO A 163 2.30 -12.65 -2.16
C PRO A 163 2.33 -12.94 -3.67
N LEU A 164 3.32 -12.44 -4.41
CA LEU A 164 3.41 -12.65 -5.86
C LEU A 164 3.96 -14.02 -6.26
N ASN A 165 4.40 -14.83 -5.32
CA ASN A 165 4.86 -16.22 -5.53
C ASN A 165 3.73 -17.26 -5.59
N LEU A 166 2.46 -16.84 -5.47
CA LEU A 166 1.32 -17.76 -5.52
C LEU A 166 0.96 -18.08 -6.98
N THR A 167 1.47 -19.21 -7.48
CA THR A 167 1.24 -19.64 -8.87
C THR A 167 -0.24 -19.86 -9.19
N ALA A 168 -1.08 -20.19 -8.21
CA ALA A 168 -2.52 -20.28 -8.37
C ALA A 168 -3.16 -18.94 -8.79
N MET A 169 -2.49 -17.83 -8.49
CA MET A 169 -2.89 -16.46 -8.86
C MET A 169 -2.18 -15.96 -10.13
N PHE A 170 -1.56 -16.84 -10.91
CA PHE A 170 -0.87 -16.48 -12.13
C PHE A 170 -1.42 -17.30 -13.32
N TRP A 171 -1.53 -16.70 -14.49
CA TRP A 171 -1.91 -17.40 -15.71
C TRP A 171 -0.69 -17.97 -16.44
N ASN A 172 0.08 -17.09 -17.01
CA ASN A 172 1.31 -17.33 -17.75
C ASN A 172 2.01 -15.99 -17.96
N TRP A 173 3.19 -16.01 -18.55
CA TRP A 173 3.98 -14.80 -18.75
C TRP A 173 3.29 -13.75 -19.65
N GLN A 174 2.40 -14.15 -20.56
CA GLN A 174 1.63 -13.24 -21.43
C GLN A 174 0.42 -12.64 -20.70
N GLY A 175 -0.30 -13.46 -19.95
CA GLY A 175 -1.47 -13.04 -19.21
C GLY A 175 -1.19 -12.33 -17.88
N GLY A 176 -0.05 -12.64 -17.26
CA GLY A 176 0.33 -12.11 -15.96
C GLY A 176 -0.49 -12.70 -14.81
N TYR A 177 -0.64 -11.91 -13.75
CA TYR A 177 -1.40 -12.31 -12.57
C TYR A 177 -2.91 -12.25 -12.80
N LYS A 178 -3.64 -13.15 -12.15
CA LYS A 178 -5.09 -13.06 -11.99
C LYS A 178 -5.39 -11.94 -10.99
N PHE A 179 -6.05 -10.88 -11.44
CA PHE A 179 -6.41 -9.78 -10.57
C PHE A 179 -7.45 -10.18 -9.55
N VAL A 180 -8.42 -11.00 -10.01
CA VAL A 180 -9.44 -11.64 -9.18
C VAL A 180 -9.51 -13.11 -9.56
N LYS A 181 -9.59 -13.98 -8.57
CA LYS A 181 -9.90 -15.40 -8.72
C LYS A 181 -11.12 -15.71 -7.88
N PHE A 182 -12.18 -16.12 -8.52
CA PHE A 182 -13.40 -16.59 -7.88
C PHE A 182 -13.87 -17.86 -8.58
N ASP A 183 -13.50 -19.00 -8.02
CA ASP A 183 -13.86 -20.30 -8.56
C ASP A 183 -15.07 -20.85 -7.83
N THR A 184 -15.98 -21.44 -8.59
CA THR A 184 -17.22 -22.01 -8.04
C THR A 184 -17.64 -23.26 -8.79
N ALA A 185 -18.27 -24.20 -8.05
CA ALA A 185 -19.16 -25.16 -8.64
C ALA A 185 -20.59 -24.58 -8.66
N THR A 186 -21.30 -24.76 -9.75
CA THR A 186 -22.69 -24.29 -9.90
C THR A 186 -23.62 -25.41 -10.28
N ALA A 187 -24.82 -25.42 -9.69
CA ALA A 187 -25.94 -26.27 -10.11
C ALA A 187 -27.16 -25.36 -10.34
N GLY A 188 -27.78 -25.48 -11.49
CA GLY A 188 -28.93 -24.65 -11.88
C GLY A 188 -29.23 -24.75 -13.38
N GLN A 189 -30.13 -23.92 -13.84
CA GLN A 189 -30.51 -23.88 -15.25
C GLN A 189 -29.26 -23.55 -16.12
N PRO A 190 -29.04 -24.29 -17.23
CA PRO A 190 -28.04 -23.90 -18.19
C PRO A 190 -28.31 -22.45 -18.63
N ALA A 191 -27.32 -21.57 -18.58
CA ALA A 191 -27.46 -20.29 -19.24
C ALA A 191 -27.69 -20.56 -20.73
N THR A 192 -28.80 -20.13 -21.26
CA THR A 192 -28.95 -19.99 -22.70
C THR A 192 -27.99 -18.90 -23.13
N VAL A 193 -26.77 -19.31 -23.50
CA VAL A 193 -25.83 -18.39 -24.14
C VAL A 193 -26.46 -18.00 -25.46
N ALA A 194 -26.87 -16.73 -25.56
CA ALA A 194 -27.24 -16.20 -26.87
C ALA A 194 -26.04 -16.41 -27.80
N PRO A 195 -26.26 -16.90 -29.04
CA PRO A 195 -25.16 -17.07 -29.97
C PRO A 195 -24.44 -15.72 -30.14
N PRO A 196 -23.13 -15.73 -30.35
CA PRO A 196 -22.39 -14.49 -30.58
C PRO A 196 -23.03 -13.79 -31.78
N HIS A 197 -23.35 -12.52 -31.62
CA HIS A 197 -23.88 -11.71 -32.70
C HIS A 197 -22.88 -11.74 -33.87
N PRO A 198 -23.34 -11.88 -35.14
CA PRO A 198 -22.50 -11.91 -36.32
C PRO A 198 -21.74 -10.59 -36.53
#